data_8066c2e981fd58edfb7debf109378784
#
_entry.id   8066c2e981fd58edfb7debf109378784
#
_cell.length_a   1.000
_cell.length_b   1.000
_cell.length_c   1.000
_cell.angle_alpha   90.00
_cell.angle_beta   90.00
_cell.angle_gamma   90.00
#
_symmetry.space_group_name_H-M   'P 1'
#
loop_
_entity.id
_entity.type
_entity.pdbx_description
1 polymer ?
#
loop_
_entity_poly.entity_id
_entity_poly.type
_entity_poly.pdbx_seq_one_letter_code
_entity_poly.pdbx_strand_id
1 'polypeptide(L)'
;MTYAGFWRRFGAYFVDFLALTPLIAITIYGTNLTRWFQALWLIPGALIGIWFSVHLVVRYGGTPGKLAMGTRIVMDDGSPITRKAAFVRYSVLFGLSMLTSAALAYSALQIPEDHYMSLGFVQKSMLMTAAAPPWYKGVNLAMNVWVWSEFITILFNKRKKALHDYLAGTVVIRKAA
;
A
#
# COMPACT_ATOMS: atom_id res chain seq x y z
N MET A 1 21.93 -0.78 -17.61
CA MET A 1 21.09 -1.19 -16.45
C MET A 1 20.13 -2.29 -16.87
N THR A 2 20.03 -3.37 -16.10
CA THR A 2 19.05 -4.43 -16.37
C THR A 2 17.79 -4.18 -15.55
N TYR A 3 16.66 -3.96 -16.22
CA TYR A 3 15.39 -3.63 -15.55
C TYR A 3 14.73 -4.86 -14.92
N ALA A 4 14.06 -4.66 -13.80
CA ALA A 4 13.28 -5.70 -13.13
C ALA A 4 11.95 -5.92 -13.88
N GLY A 5 11.78 -7.12 -14.43
CA GLY A 5 10.55 -7.51 -15.13
C GLY A 5 9.38 -7.78 -14.18
N PHE A 6 8.21 -8.07 -14.78
CA PHE A 6 6.96 -8.32 -14.09
C PHE A 6 7.07 -9.34 -12.95
N TRP A 7 7.57 -10.54 -13.21
CA TRP A 7 7.60 -11.63 -12.21
C TRP A 7 8.42 -11.31 -10.96
N ARG A 8 9.55 -10.58 -11.12
CA ARG A 8 10.34 -10.14 -9.96
C ARG A 8 9.62 -9.11 -9.11
N ARG A 9 8.87 -8.21 -9.74
CA ARG A 9 8.08 -7.21 -9.01
C ARG A 9 6.86 -7.86 -8.35
N PHE A 10 6.20 -8.78 -9.03
CA PHE A 10 5.09 -9.55 -8.47
C PHE A 10 5.56 -10.36 -7.25
N GLY A 11 6.67 -11.09 -7.36
CA GLY A 11 7.28 -11.78 -6.22
C GLY A 11 7.66 -10.85 -5.08
N ALA A 12 8.16 -9.64 -5.38
CA ALA A 12 8.46 -8.63 -4.35
C ALA A 12 7.19 -8.18 -3.60
N TYR A 13 6.08 -7.95 -4.30
CA TYR A 13 4.81 -7.63 -3.65
C TYR A 13 4.30 -8.78 -2.76
N PHE A 14 4.47 -10.02 -3.21
CA PHE A 14 4.08 -11.18 -2.41
C PHE A 14 4.91 -11.30 -1.12
N VAL A 15 6.23 -11.10 -1.20
CA VAL A 15 7.10 -11.08 -0.01
C VAL A 15 6.76 -9.89 0.91
N ASP A 16 6.50 -8.70 0.35
CA ASP A 16 6.08 -7.53 1.12
C ASP A 16 4.73 -7.80 1.82
N PHE A 17 3.78 -8.46 1.15
CA PHE A 17 2.51 -8.90 1.77
C PHE A 17 2.75 -9.83 2.96
N LEU A 18 3.62 -10.83 2.82
CA LEU A 18 3.97 -11.72 3.94
C LEU A 18 4.63 -10.97 5.09
N ALA A 19 5.52 -10.01 4.79
CA ALA A 19 6.16 -9.18 5.81
C ALA A 19 5.16 -8.29 6.58
N LEU A 20 4.06 -7.89 5.94
CA LEU A 20 3.00 -7.08 6.53
C LEU A 20 1.86 -7.91 7.17
N THR A 21 1.88 -9.24 7.05
CA THR A 21 0.86 -10.13 7.66
C THR A 21 0.64 -9.88 9.17
N PRO A 22 1.67 -9.61 9.99
CA PRO A 22 1.47 -9.27 11.40
C PRO A 22 0.57 -8.04 11.62
N LEU A 23 0.62 -7.04 10.73
CA LEU A 23 -0.25 -5.87 10.81
C LEU A 23 -1.70 -6.22 10.51
N ILE A 24 -1.93 -7.18 9.62
CA ILE A 24 -3.28 -7.70 9.33
C ILE A 24 -3.82 -8.39 10.60
N ALA A 25 -3.01 -9.21 11.26
CA ALA A 25 -3.40 -9.87 12.51
C ALA A 25 -3.73 -8.84 13.62
N ILE A 26 -2.93 -7.78 13.76
CA ILE A 26 -3.20 -6.67 14.70
C ILE A 26 -4.52 -5.99 14.36
N THR A 27 -4.82 -5.77 13.07
CA THR A 27 -6.07 -5.15 12.63
C THR A 27 -7.27 -6.05 12.96
N ILE A 28 -7.20 -7.34 12.67
CA ILE A 28 -8.27 -8.31 12.99
C ILE A 28 -8.51 -8.35 14.50
N TYR A 29 -7.45 -8.46 15.29
CA TYR A 29 -7.55 -8.48 16.75
C TYR A 29 -8.12 -7.18 17.29
N GLY A 30 -7.59 -6.05 16.87
CA GLY A 30 -8.00 -4.73 17.35
C GLY A 30 -9.46 -4.39 17.05
N THR A 31 -9.97 -4.78 15.87
CA THR A 31 -11.39 -4.61 15.53
C THR A 31 -12.34 -5.47 16.37
N ASN A 32 -11.82 -6.52 17.00
CA ASN A 32 -12.58 -7.34 17.95
C ASN A 32 -12.53 -6.79 19.39
N LEU A 33 -11.67 -5.82 19.69
CA LEU A 33 -11.61 -5.16 21.00
C LEU A 33 -12.55 -3.95 21.09
N THR A 34 -12.65 -3.17 20.02
CA THR A 34 -13.45 -1.94 20.01
C THR A 34 -13.73 -1.45 18.59
N ARG A 35 -14.90 -0.84 18.39
CA ARG A 35 -15.23 -0.16 17.12
C ARG A 35 -14.35 1.07 16.84
N TRP A 36 -13.75 1.65 17.88
CA TRP A 36 -12.83 2.79 17.75
C TRP A 36 -11.48 2.41 17.14
N PHE A 37 -11.16 1.11 17.08
CA PHE A 37 -9.86 0.66 16.61
C PHE A 37 -9.50 1.20 15.22
N GLN A 38 -10.46 1.23 14.28
CA GLN A 38 -10.22 1.75 12.94
C GLN A 38 -9.78 3.22 12.95
N ALA A 39 -10.40 4.05 13.79
CA ALA A 39 -10.01 5.45 13.95
C ALA A 39 -8.64 5.59 14.65
N LEU A 40 -8.41 4.85 15.72
CA LEU A 40 -7.14 4.85 16.45
C LEU A 40 -5.97 4.34 15.60
N TRP A 41 -6.23 3.40 14.68
CA TRP A 41 -5.23 2.81 13.81
C TRP A 41 -4.81 3.70 12.63
N LEU A 42 -5.56 4.77 12.32
CA LEU A 42 -5.26 5.68 11.20
C LEU A 42 -3.83 6.22 11.26
N ILE A 43 -3.44 6.80 12.39
CA ILE A 43 -2.11 7.41 12.53
C ILE A 43 -1.01 6.36 12.59
N PRO A 44 -1.07 5.33 13.45
CA PRO A 44 -0.06 4.27 13.46
C PRO A 44 0.10 3.58 12.10
N GLY A 45 -1.00 3.25 11.43
CA GLY A 45 -0.97 2.63 10.10
C GLY A 45 -0.33 3.53 9.04
N ALA A 46 -0.64 4.84 9.06
CA ALA A 46 -0.01 5.83 8.19
C ALA A 46 1.50 5.92 8.41
N LEU A 47 1.95 5.98 9.66
CA LEU A 47 3.37 6.05 10.02
C LEU A 47 4.12 4.78 9.58
N ILE A 48 3.53 3.61 9.81
CA ILE A 48 4.10 2.34 9.35
C ILE A 48 4.20 2.31 7.82
N GLY A 49 3.15 2.75 7.11
CA GLY A 49 3.13 2.82 5.65
C GLY A 49 4.23 3.75 5.10
N ILE A 50 4.41 4.93 5.69
CA ILE A 50 5.49 5.87 5.32
C ILE A 50 6.86 5.26 5.65
N TRP A 51 7.02 4.68 6.82
CA TRP A 51 8.26 4.01 7.21
C TRP A 51 8.63 2.90 6.21
N PHE A 52 7.68 2.02 5.89
CA PHE A 52 7.87 0.90 4.98
C PHE A 52 8.14 1.32 3.52
N SER A 53 7.34 2.27 3.00
CA SER A 53 7.35 2.63 1.58
C SER A 53 8.26 3.81 1.23
N VAL A 54 8.65 4.62 2.22
CA VAL A 54 9.53 5.78 2.00
C VAL A 54 10.86 5.58 2.72
N HIS A 55 10.85 5.38 4.04
CA HIS A 55 12.11 5.31 4.81
C HIS A 55 12.97 4.12 4.39
N LEU A 56 12.41 2.90 4.33
CA LEU A 56 13.17 1.71 3.90
C LEU A 56 13.66 1.85 2.46
N VAL A 57 12.85 2.40 1.58
CA VAL A 57 13.21 2.62 0.18
C VAL A 57 14.38 3.59 0.06
N VAL A 58 14.38 4.69 0.79
CA VAL A 58 15.51 5.65 0.79
C VAL A 58 16.76 5.04 1.42
N ARG A 59 16.61 4.30 2.52
CA ARG A 59 17.75 3.76 3.27
C ARG A 59 18.43 2.59 2.58
N TYR A 60 17.63 1.68 2.01
CA TYR A 60 18.10 0.39 1.48
C TYR A 60 17.94 0.27 -0.04
N GLY A 61 17.26 1.20 -0.69
CA GLY A 61 16.95 1.17 -2.12
C GLY A 61 15.74 0.29 -2.47
N GLY A 62 14.95 -0.14 -1.49
CA GLY A 62 13.75 -0.95 -1.74
C GLY A 62 13.06 -1.41 -0.47
N THR A 63 11.84 -1.90 -0.61
CA THR A 63 11.11 -2.63 0.44
C THR A 63 11.75 -4.01 0.67
N PRO A 64 11.49 -4.69 1.80
CA PRO A 64 12.02 -6.02 2.06
C PRO A 64 11.80 -7.00 0.91
N GLY A 65 10.60 -7.03 0.33
CA GLY A 65 10.30 -7.89 -0.82
C GLY A 65 11.11 -7.55 -2.07
N LYS A 66 11.32 -6.26 -2.36
CA LYS A 66 12.16 -5.85 -3.49
C LYS A 66 13.61 -6.27 -3.30
N LEU A 67 14.13 -6.11 -2.09
CA LEU A 67 15.50 -6.52 -1.75
C LEU A 67 15.66 -8.04 -1.82
N ALA A 68 14.69 -8.81 -1.30
CA ALA A 68 14.68 -10.27 -1.35
C ALA A 68 14.64 -10.79 -2.80
N MET A 69 13.92 -10.11 -3.70
CA MET A 69 13.89 -10.45 -5.13
C MET A 69 15.11 -9.92 -5.92
N GLY A 70 16.14 -9.43 -5.24
CA GLY A 70 17.34 -8.91 -5.86
C GLY A 70 17.08 -7.68 -6.75
N THR A 71 16.16 -6.81 -6.34
CA THR A 71 15.83 -5.57 -7.06
C THR A 71 16.11 -4.34 -6.23
N ARG A 72 16.38 -3.21 -6.89
CA ARG A 72 16.56 -1.90 -6.26
C ARG A 72 15.82 -0.82 -7.04
N ILE A 73 15.33 0.19 -6.32
CA ILE A 73 14.74 1.39 -6.87
C ILE A 73 15.85 2.44 -6.95
N VAL A 74 16.01 3.04 -8.12
CA VAL A 74 16.98 4.11 -8.38
C VAL A 74 16.29 5.23 -9.16
N MET A 75 16.91 6.40 -9.23
CA MET A 75 16.48 7.46 -10.14
C MET A 75 16.72 7.03 -11.60
N ASP A 76 16.11 7.72 -12.55
CA ASP A 76 16.23 7.43 -13.99
C ASP A 76 17.67 7.49 -14.53
N ASP A 77 18.52 8.30 -13.89
CA ASP A 77 19.96 8.44 -14.19
C ASP A 77 20.81 7.37 -13.49
N GLY A 78 20.20 6.49 -12.67
CA GLY A 78 20.89 5.46 -11.91
C GLY A 78 21.39 5.89 -10.53
N SER A 79 21.25 7.15 -10.15
CA SER A 79 21.59 7.64 -8.82
C SER A 79 20.66 7.05 -7.74
N PRO A 80 21.08 7.05 -6.46
CA PRO A 80 20.24 6.61 -5.35
C PRO A 80 18.94 7.40 -5.28
N ILE A 81 17.86 6.73 -4.90
CA ILE A 81 16.55 7.38 -4.80
C ILE A 81 16.55 8.48 -3.73
N THR A 82 15.99 9.64 -4.06
CA THR A 82 15.82 10.76 -3.12
C THR A 82 14.59 10.58 -2.23
N ARG A 83 14.56 11.25 -1.06
CA ARG A 83 13.39 11.26 -0.17
C ARG A 83 12.14 11.79 -0.89
N LYS A 84 12.31 12.86 -1.69
CA LYS A 84 11.22 13.45 -2.49
C LYS A 84 10.65 12.43 -3.47
N ALA A 85 11.51 11.76 -4.24
CA ALA A 85 11.08 10.77 -5.21
C ALA A 85 10.39 9.56 -4.54
N ALA A 86 10.91 9.07 -3.41
CA ALA A 86 10.28 7.99 -2.66
C ALA A 86 8.89 8.38 -2.13
N PHE A 87 8.72 9.62 -1.64
CA PHE A 87 7.44 10.13 -1.19
C PHE A 87 6.46 10.29 -2.37
N VAL A 88 6.87 10.93 -3.46
CA VAL A 88 6.04 11.08 -4.67
C VAL A 88 5.59 9.71 -5.20
N ARG A 89 6.49 8.73 -5.19
CA ARG A 89 6.18 7.34 -5.58
C ARG A 89 5.07 6.70 -4.75
N TYR A 90 5.01 7.02 -3.47
CA TYR A 90 4.03 6.46 -2.52
C TYR A 90 2.77 7.33 -2.37
N SER A 91 2.82 8.61 -2.73
CA SER A 91 1.81 9.62 -2.40
C SER A 91 0.39 9.27 -2.85
N VAL A 92 0.21 8.76 -4.07
CA VAL A 92 -1.12 8.40 -4.59
C VAL A 92 -1.70 7.23 -3.80
N LEU A 93 -0.93 6.15 -3.64
CA LEU A 93 -1.35 4.99 -2.84
C LEU A 93 -1.64 5.39 -1.39
N PHE A 94 -0.79 6.24 -0.81
CA PHE A 94 -0.97 6.77 0.54
C PHE A 94 -2.27 7.56 0.68
N GLY A 95 -2.52 8.52 -0.22
CA GLY A 95 -3.74 9.32 -0.20
C GLY A 95 -5.01 8.47 -0.34
N LEU A 96 -5.04 7.54 -1.29
CA LEU A 96 -6.17 6.64 -1.48
C LEU A 96 -6.36 5.71 -0.28
N SER A 97 -5.27 5.20 0.32
CA SER A 97 -5.33 4.37 1.53
C SER A 97 -5.86 5.15 2.73
N MET A 98 -5.45 6.42 2.90
CA MET A 98 -5.95 7.27 3.98
C MET A 98 -7.44 7.56 3.84
N LEU A 99 -7.89 7.88 2.63
CA LEU A 99 -9.32 8.08 2.35
C LEU A 99 -10.12 6.81 2.63
N THR A 100 -9.65 5.65 2.16
CA THR A 100 -10.29 4.36 2.43
C THR A 100 -10.38 4.09 3.93
N SER A 101 -9.28 4.26 4.67
CA SER A 101 -9.23 4.01 6.11
C SER A 101 -10.12 4.99 6.88
N ALA A 102 -10.16 6.27 6.48
CA ALA A 102 -11.05 7.26 7.08
C ALA A 102 -12.53 6.93 6.85
N ALA A 103 -12.90 6.46 5.65
CA ALA A 103 -14.27 6.04 5.36
C ALA A 103 -14.68 4.85 6.22
N LEU A 104 -13.84 3.84 6.36
CA LEU A 104 -14.12 2.67 7.17
C LEU A 104 -14.15 2.99 8.67
N ALA A 105 -13.28 3.89 9.14
CA ALA A 105 -13.31 4.39 10.52
C ALA A 105 -14.63 5.14 10.81
N TYR A 106 -15.04 6.03 9.91
CA TYR A 106 -16.34 6.71 10.00
C TYR A 106 -17.48 5.70 10.05
N SER A 107 -17.48 4.70 9.15
CA SER A 107 -18.55 3.67 9.10
C SER A 107 -18.62 2.85 10.38
N ALA A 108 -17.48 2.44 10.94
CA ALA A 108 -17.43 1.69 12.19
C ALA A 108 -18.10 2.45 13.34
N LEU A 109 -17.94 3.78 13.39
CA LEU A 109 -18.50 4.63 14.42
C LEU A 109 -20.01 4.89 14.24
N GLN A 110 -20.55 4.73 13.03
CA GLN A 110 -21.99 4.86 12.76
C GLN A 110 -22.80 3.60 13.16
N ILE A 111 -22.12 2.46 13.31
CA ILE A 111 -22.77 1.21 13.69
C ILE A 111 -22.93 1.17 15.22
N PRO A 112 -24.13 0.82 15.76
CA PRO A 112 -24.31 0.61 17.19
C PRO A 112 -23.28 -0.38 17.75
N GLU A 113 -22.72 -0.08 18.91
CA GLU A 113 -21.58 -0.84 19.46
C GLU A 113 -21.92 -2.31 19.71
N ASP A 114 -23.07 -2.56 20.32
CA ASP A 114 -23.54 -3.93 20.61
C ASP A 114 -23.65 -4.76 19.32
N HIS A 115 -24.19 -4.16 18.27
CA HIS A 115 -24.27 -4.82 16.96
C HIS A 115 -22.89 -5.04 16.36
N TYR A 116 -22.01 -4.01 16.35
CA TYR A 116 -20.65 -4.14 15.84
C TYR A 116 -19.87 -5.24 16.57
N MET A 117 -19.96 -5.30 17.91
CA MET A 117 -19.21 -6.26 18.72
C MET A 117 -19.74 -7.69 18.60
N SER A 118 -21.01 -7.88 18.25
CA SER A 118 -21.60 -9.22 18.04
C SER A 118 -21.16 -9.91 16.74
N LEU A 119 -20.56 -9.16 15.79
CA LEU A 119 -20.20 -9.65 14.47
C LEU A 119 -18.76 -10.21 14.40
N GLY A 120 -18.55 -11.20 13.54
CA GLY A 120 -17.20 -11.64 13.17
C GLY A 120 -16.50 -10.66 12.20
N PHE A 121 -15.20 -10.80 12.04
CA PHE A 121 -14.38 -9.88 11.24
C PHE A 121 -14.89 -9.66 9.81
N VAL A 122 -15.29 -10.73 9.10
CA VAL A 122 -15.81 -10.62 7.73
C VAL A 122 -17.13 -9.85 7.69
N GLN A 123 -18.04 -10.14 8.62
CA GLN A 123 -19.34 -9.45 8.71
C GLN A 123 -19.16 -7.98 9.07
N LYS A 124 -18.23 -7.64 10.00
CA LYS A 124 -17.85 -6.26 10.30
C LYS A 124 -17.35 -5.53 9.05
N SER A 125 -16.47 -6.16 8.28
CA SER A 125 -15.91 -5.58 7.06
C SER A 125 -17.00 -5.31 6.01
N MET A 126 -17.91 -6.24 5.81
CA MET A 126 -19.04 -6.08 4.90
C MET A 126 -19.99 -4.95 5.35
N LEU A 127 -20.32 -4.91 6.64
CA LEU A 127 -21.21 -3.90 7.20
C LEU A 127 -20.61 -2.50 7.13
N MET A 128 -19.32 -2.36 7.47
CA MET A 128 -18.59 -1.08 7.33
C MET A 128 -18.56 -0.60 5.87
N THR A 129 -18.33 -1.52 4.92
CA THR A 129 -18.33 -1.19 3.50
C THR A 129 -19.72 -0.75 3.03
N ALA A 130 -20.78 -1.39 3.50
CA ALA A 130 -22.16 -1.03 3.17
C ALA A 130 -22.58 0.32 3.78
N ALA A 131 -22.09 0.63 4.99
CA ALA A 131 -22.35 1.90 5.68
C ALA A 131 -21.38 3.02 5.28
N ALA A 132 -20.45 2.77 4.35
CA ALA A 132 -19.46 3.74 3.95
C ALA A 132 -20.07 4.93 3.21
N PRO A 133 -19.49 6.13 3.35
CA PRO A 133 -19.95 7.32 2.63
C PRO A 133 -19.99 7.08 1.11
N PRO A 134 -20.90 7.76 0.37
CA PRO A 134 -21.06 7.54 -1.09
C PRO A 134 -19.75 7.68 -1.89
N TRP A 135 -18.87 8.60 -1.49
CA TRP A 135 -17.58 8.82 -2.16
C TRP A 135 -16.59 7.66 -2.01
N TYR A 136 -16.79 6.77 -1.02
CA TYR A 136 -15.94 5.58 -0.81
C TYR A 136 -15.87 4.68 -2.05
N LYS A 137 -17.00 4.52 -2.77
CA LYS A 137 -17.04 3.73 -4.00
C LYS A 137 -16.08 4.27 -5.07
N GLY A 138 -16.03 5.60 -5.22
CA GLY A 138 -15.10 6.26 -6.14
C GLY A 138 -13.64 6.08 -5.72
N VAL A 139 -13.33 6.22 -4.44
CA VAL A 139 -11.98 5.99 -3.90
C VAL A 139 -11.55 4.53 -4.08
N ASN A 140 -12.44 3.58 -3.81
CA ASN A 140 -12.17 2.15 -4.00
C ASN A 140 -11.91 1.82 -5.47
N LEU A 141 -12.72 2.38 -6.39
CA LEU A 141 -12.48 2.25 -7.83
C LEU A 141 -11.12 2.83 -8.22
N ALA A 142 -10.80 4.03 -7.77
CA ALA A 142 -9.50 4.68 -8.04
C ALA A 142 -8.33 3.86 -7.50
N MET A 143 -8.46 3.26 -6.30
CA MET A 143 -7.48 2.37 -5.71
C MET A 143 -7.25 1.12 -6.60
N ASN A 144 -8.33 0.47 -7.06
CA ASN A 144 -8.22 -0.69 -7.95
C ASN A 144 -7.57 -0.31 -9.28
N VAL A 145 -8.01 0.77 -9.91
CA VAL A 145 -7.40 1.28 -11.15
C VAL A 145 -5.92 1.57 -10.95
N TRP A 146 -5.54 2.22 -9.85
CA TRP A 146 -4.15 2.51 -9.52
C TRP A 146 -3.31 1.23 -9.40
N VAL A 147 -3.74 0.27 -8.58
CA VAL A 147 -3.02 -0.98 -8.35
C VAL A 147 -2.86 -1.78 -9.64
N TRP A 148 -3.92 -1.94 -10.42
CA TRP A 148 -3.85 -2.69 -11.69
C TRP A 148 -3.01 -1.96 -12.74
N SER A 149 -3.08 -0.62 -12.80
CA SER A 149 -2.26 0.17 -13.73
C SER A 149 -0.76 -0.02 -13.51
N GLU A 150 -0.34 -0.25 -12.26
CA GLU A 150 1.07 -0.54 -11.96
C GLU A 150 1.58 -1.81 -12.65
N PHE A 151 0.75 -2.86 -12.67
CA PHE A 151 1.10 -4.12 -13.33
C PHE A 151 1.02 -4.00 -14.85
N ILE A 152 -0.04 -3.38 -15.36
CA ILE A 152 -0.27 -3.22 -16.79
C ILE A 152 0.84 -2.40 -17.43
N THR A 153 1.19 -1.25 -16.87
CA THR A 153 2.20 -0.35 -17.44
C THR A 153 3.59 -0.99 -17.54
N ILE A 154 3.95 -1.88 -16.63
CA ILE A 154 5.23 -2.62 -16.66
C ILE A 154 5.33 -3.52 -17.91
N LEU A 155 4.22 -4.09 -18.37
CA LEU A 155 4.21 -5.00 -19.51
C LEU A 155 4.49 -4.29 -20.84
N PHE A 156 4.02 -3.04 -20.98
CA PHE A 156 3.99 -2.32 -22.25
C PHE A 156 5.17 -1.36 -22.47
N ASN A 157 6.10 -1.18 -21.52
CA ASN A 157 7.22 -0.28 -21.72
C ASN A 157 8.59 -0.97 -21.60
N LYS A 158 9.56 -0.49 -22.42
CA LYS A 158 10.92 -1.06 -22.51
C LYS A 158 11.70 -0.93 -21.19
N ARG A 159 11.48 0.14 -20.43
CA ARG A 159 12.14 0.37 -19.12
C ARG A 159 11.43 -0.32 -17.96
N LYS A 160 10.34 -1.05 -18.22
CA LYS A 160 9.53 -1.76 -17.22
C LYS A 160 9.11 -0.87 -16.05
N LYS A 161 8.75 0.39 -16.35
CA LYS A 161 8.27 1.36 -15.36
C LYS A 161 6.80 1.12 -15.02
N ALA A 162 6.47 1.20 -13.75
CA ALA A 162 5.09 1.31 -13.26
C ALA A 162 4.64 2.78 -13.28
N LEU A 163 3.36 3.05 -13.09
CA LEU A 163 2.83 4.42 -13.14
C LEU A 163 3.49 5.33 -12.10
N HIS A 164 3.66 4.85 -10.88
CA HIS A 164 4.37 5.60 -9.84
C HIS A 164 5.86 5.84 -10.15
N ASP A 165 6.49 4.97 -10.96
CA ASP A 165 7.87 5.19 -11.43
C ASP A 165 7.96 6.40 -12.36
N TYR A 166 6.94 6.60 -13.22
CA TYR A 166 6.89 7.79 -14.09
C TYR A 166 6.70 9.06 -13.28
N LEU A 167 5.78 9.07 -12.30
CA LEU A 167 5.53 10.24 -11.46
C LEU A 167 6.76 10.67 -10.67
N ALA A 168 7.55 9.70 -10.20
CA ALA A 168 8.69 9.95 -9.32
C ALA A 168 10.05 10.07 -10.05
N GLY A 169 10.09 9.85 -11.38
CA GLY A 169 11.35 9.81 -12.13
C GLY A 169 12.27 8.68 -11.68
N THR A 170 11.70 7.50 -11.40
CA THR A 170 12.43 6.35 -10.86
C THR A 170 12.36 5.14 -11.79
N VAL A 171 13.18 4.15 -11.52
CA VAL A 171 13.17 2.86 -12.21
C VAL A 171 13.58 1.75 -11.23
N VAL A 172 13.08 0.53 -11.47
CA VAL A 172 13.49 -0.64 -10.68
C VAL A 172 14.44 -1.49 -11.50
N ILE A 173 15.65 -1.64 -10.99
CA ILE A 173 16.72 -2.41 -11.62
C ILE A 173 16.99 -3.72 -10.87
N ARG A 174 17.62 -4.68 -11.55
CA ARG A 174 18.18 -5.85 -10.89
C ARG A 174 19.47 -5.44 -10.18
N LYS A 175 19.67 -5.90 -8.96
CA LYS A 175 20.98 -5.80 -8.30
C LYS A 175 21.96 -6.63 -9.11
N ALA A 176 23.12 -6.08 -9.46
CA ALA A 176 24.21 -6.87 -10.01
C ALA A 176 24.59 -7.95 -8.99
N ALA A 177 24.84 -9.15 -9.48
CA ALA A 177 25.33 -10.24 -8.67
C ALA A 177 26.73 -9.91 -8.17
#